data_9ccd179f345e2607c931a8b4797c412c
#
_entry.id   9ccd179f345e2607c931a8b4797c412c
#
_cell.length_a   1.000
_cell.length_b   1.000
_cell.length_c   1.000
_cell.angle_alpha   90.00
_cell.angle_beta   90.00
_cell.angle_gamma   90.00
#
_symmetry.space_group_name_H-M   'P 1'
#
loop_
_entity.id
_entity.type
_entity.pdbx_description
1 polymer ?
#
loop_
_entity_poly.entity_id
_entity_poly.type
_entity_poly.pdbx_seq_one_letter_code
_entity_poly.pdbx_strand_id
1 'polypeptide(L)'
;QEQALYLGQLKGLTKAEAKRNMNEWLDRLEIGDWRNKKMEELSKGMAQKVQFLVTVLHKPSLLIFDEPFSGFDPVNANLIKDQILYLKEQGTTIVFSTHRMESVEELCDSIALIHHSQKILEGKVSDIKKQYKTNTYQIGIFPTNESLFLSELAKQYTYEFSDFDSMNQELKIQVQVKDTLKSQELLSFL
;
A
#
# COMPACT_ATOMS: atom_id res chain seq x y z
N GLN A 1 24.04 14.80 7.77
CA GLN A 1 23.42 15.58 8.84
C GLN A 1 23.31 17.05 8.50
N GLU A 2 24.40 17.75 8.16
CA GLU A 2 24.43 19.19 7.91
C GLU A 2 23.47 19.63 6.79
N GLN A 3 23.42 18.90 5.69
CA GLN A 3 22.48 19.18 4.60
C GLN A 3 21.01 19.08 5.02
N ALA A 4 20.64 18.08 5.83
CA ALA A 4 19.29 17.96 6.32
C ALA A 4 18.91 19.12 7.24
N LEU A 5 19.82 19.53 8.13
CA LEU A 5 19.62 20.70 9.00
C LEU A 5 19.48 21.98 8.18
N TYR A 6 20.34 22.18 7.17
CA TYR A 6 20.27 23.32 6.28
C TYR A 6 18.92 23.39 5.53
N LEU A 7 18.48 22.27 4.96
CA LEU A 7 17.19 22.20 4.26
C LEU A 7 16.01 22.45 5.20
N GLY A 8 16.06 21.96 6.44
CA GLY A 8 15.08 22.27 7.46
C GLY A 8 15.01 23.77 7.79
N GLN A 9 16.16 24.42 7.91
CA GLN A 9 16.22 25.86 8.16
C GLN A 9 15.71 26.68 6.96
N LEU A 10 15.99 26.28 5.72
CA LEU A 10 15.41 26.89 4.53
C LEU A 10 13.87 26.79 4.50
N LYS A 11 13.30 25.80 5.16
CA LYS A 11 11.86 25.61 5.31
C LYS A 11 11.27 26.29 6.56
N GLY A 12 12.05 27.15 7.20
CA GLY A 12 11.59 28.00 8.31
C GLY A 12 11.80 27.43 9.71
N LEU A 13 12.44 26.27 9.85
CA LEU A 13 12.78 25.74 11.17
C LEU A 13 13.98 26.48 11.79
N THR A 14 13.97 26.67 13.09
CA THR A 14 15.18 27.00 13.83
C THR A 14 16.15 25.83 13.83
N LYS A 15 17.43 26.06 14.04
CA LYS A 15 18.45 25.00 14.11
C LYS A 15 18.11 23.94 15.18
N ALA A 16 17.55 24.38 16.31
CA ALA A 16 17.15 23.50 17.41
C ALA A 16 15.97 22.60 17.01
N GLU A 17 14.95 23.16 16.37
CA GLU A 17 13.80 22.41 15.86
C GLU A 17 14.21 21.44 14.76
N ALA A 18 15.00 21.87 13.78
CA ALA A 18 15.51 21.01 12.71
C ALA A 18 16.28 19.82 13.29
N LYS A 19 17.14 20.04 14.30
CA LYS A 19 17.90 18.98 14.97
C LYS A 19 16.99 18.01 15.72
N ARG A 20 16.01 18.51 16.46
CA ARG A 20 15.04 17.67 17.19
C ARG A 20 14.22 16.80 16.22
N ASN A 21 13.62 17.42 15.21
CA ASN A 21 12.79 16.72 14.23
C ASN A 21 13.62 15.72 13.42
N MET A 22 14.86 16.06 13.07
CA MET A 22 15.77 15.14 12.38
C MET A 22 16.07 13.91 13.24
N ASN A 23 16.32 14.06 14.54
CA ASN A 23 16.56 12.92 15.43
C ASN A 23 15.32 12.01 15.50
N GLU A 24 14.13 12.60 15.68
CA GLU A 24 12.86 11.88 15.67
C GLU A 24 12.71 11.04 14.38
N TRP A 25 12.97 11.63 13.20
CA TRP A 25 12.84 10.93 11.92
C TRP A 25 13.95 9.92 11.66
N LEU A 26 15.18 10.13 12.16
CA LEU A 26 16.25 9.14 12.09
C LEU A 26 15.88 7.86 12.85
N ASP A 27 15.26 8.02 14.03
CA ASP A 27 14.80 6.89 14.85
C ASP A 27 13.62 6.18 14.19
N ARG A 28 12.60 6.93 13.72
CA ARG A 28 11.41 6.38 13.06
C ARG A 28 11.69 5.62 11.76
N LEU A 29 12.71 6.04 11.01
CA LEU A 29 13.13 5.39 9.76
C LEU A 29 14.20 4.32 9.97
N GLU A 30 14.62 4.11 11.22
CA GLU A 30 15.67 3.14 11.59
C GLU A 30 17.00 3.42 10.88
N ILE A 31 17.37 4.70 10.78
CA ILE A 31 18.58 5.16 10.08
C ILE A 31 19.50 6.00 10.95
N GLY A 32 19.44 5.84 12.27
CA GLY A 32 20.25 6.57 13.23
C GLY A 32 21.77 6.47 12.96
N ASP A 33 22.23 5.27 12.57
CA ASP A 33 23.63 4.99 12.25
C ASP A 33 24.13 5.73 11.00
N TRP A 34 23.22 6.27 10.16
CA TRP A 34 23.62 6.95 8.92
C TRP A 34 23.85 8.45 9.11
N ARG A 35 23.70 8.94 10.33
CA ARG A 35 23.79 10.38 10.67
C ARG A 35 25.02 11.05 10.09
N ASN A 36 26.18 10.39 10.09
CA ASN A 36 27.46 10.92 9.65
C ASN A 36 27.88 10.42 8.25
N LYS A 37 27.09 9.57 7.60
CA LYS A 37 27.39 9.08 6.26
C LYS A 37 27.23 10.21 5.22
N LYS A 38 28.08 10.17 4.21
CA LYS A 38 27.95 11.02 3.01
C LYS A 38 26.90 10.42 2.08
N MET A 39 26.25 11.27 1.28
CA MET A 39 25.23 10.80 0.31
C MET A 39 25.79 9.77 -0.70
N GLU A 40 27.06 9.89 -1.05
CA GLU A 40 27.77 8.98 -1.97
C GLU A 40 27.96 7.56 -1.40
N GLU A 41 27.88 7.41 -0.07
CA GLU A 41 28.01 6.13 0.64
C GLU A 41 26.67 5.41 0.82
N LEU A 42 25.58 6.05 0.40
CA LEU A 42 24.24 5.52 0.58
C LEU A 42 23.83 4.67 -0.64
N SER A 43 23.24 3.50 -0.36
CA SER A 43 22.52 2.76 -1.40
C SER A 43 21.29 3.54 -1.88
N LYS A 44 20.72 3.16 -3.02
CA LYS A 44 19.51 3.80 -3.56
C LYS A 44 18.36 3.86 -2.53
N GLY A 45 18.05 2.74 -1.86
CA GLY A 45 17.01 2.69 -0.84
C GLY A 45 17.34 3.55 0.39
N MET A 46 18.62 3.57 0.80
CA MET A 46 19.08 4.46 1.87
C MET A 46 18.90 5.95 1.50
N ALA A 47 19.28 6.33 0.28
CA ALA A 47 19.12 7.69 -0.19
C ALA A 47 17.63 8.11 -0.24
N GLN A 48 16.73 7.20 -0.62
CA GLN A 48 15.28 7.43 -0.62
C GLN A 48 14.73 7.66 0.80
N LYS A 49 15.17 6.90 1.82
CA LYS A 49 14.79 7.15 3.22
C LYS A 49 15.24 8.54 3.69
N VAL A 50 16.47 8.94 3.33
CA VAL A 50 16.98 10.28 3.65
C VAL A 50 16.20 11.37 2.93
N GLN A 51 15.84 11.16 1.67
CA GLN A 51 15.00 12.08 0.91
C GLN A 51 13.61 12.22 1.54
N PHE A 52 12.98 11.12 1.96
CA PHE A 52 11.73 11.15 2.69
C PHE A 52 11.86 11.97 3.99
N LEU A 53 12.89 11.70 4.81
CA LEU A 53 13.18 12.45 6.04
C LEU A 53 13.23 13.96 5.77
N VAL A 54 14.00 14.39 4.78
CA VAL A 54 14.16 15.80 4.45
C VAL A 54 12.85 16.43 4.00
N THR A 55 12.03 15.68 3.29
CA THR A 55 10.72 16.14 2.79
C THR A 55 9.75 16.40 3.94
N VAL A 56 9.76 15.60 4.98
CA VAL A 56 8.80 15.67 6.10
C VAL A 56 9.32 16.44 7.31
N LEU A 57 10.62 16.77 7.34
CA LEU A 57 11.34 17.36 8.46
C LEU A 57 10.69 18.62 9.04
N HIS A 58 10.14 19.45 8.16
CA HIS A 58 9.53 20.75 8.52
C HIS A 58 8.04 20.66 8.85
N LYS A 59 7.49 19.44 8.99
CA LYS A 59 6.07 19.18 9.34
C LYS A 59 5.10 19.92 8.42
N PRO A 60 5.15 19.66 7.09
CA PRO A 60 4.28 20.35 6.14
C PRO A 60 2.81 19.95 6.33
N SER A 61 1.90 20.88 6.05
CA SER A 61 0.45 20.60 6.05
C SER A 61 -0.01 19.81 4.81
N LEU A 62 0.77 19.86 3.72
CA LEU A 62 0.54 19.15 2.48
C LEU A 62 1.82 18.46 2.01
N LEU A 63 1.72 17.19 1.68
CA LEU A 63 2.76 16.38 1.05
C LEU A 63 2.29 15.87 -0.29
N ILE A 64 3.15 16.00 -1.30
CA ILE A 64 2.92 15.43 -2.64
C ILE A 64 4.08 14.50 -2.95
N PHE A 65 3.78 13.24 -3.20
CA PHE A 65 4.76 12.23 -3.54
C PHE A 65 4.48 11.64 -4.94
N ASP A 66 5.54 11.42 -5.68
CA ASP A 66 5.48 10.69 -6.94
C ASP A 66 6.12 9.31 -6.73
N GLU A 67 5.31 8.25 -6.89
CA GLU A 67 5.72 6.85 -6.71
C GLU A 67 6.55 6.60 -5.44
N PRO A 68 6.04 6.95 -4.23
CA PRO A 68 6.85 6.96 -3.00
C PRO A 68 7.41 5.61 -2.57
N PHE A 69 6.89 4.52 -3.11
CA PHE A 69 7.30 3.14 -2.78
C PHE A 69 8.20 2.52 -3.85
N SER A 70 8.46 3.23 -4.95
CA SER A 70 9.28 2.73 -6.05
C SER A 70 10.73 2.58 -5.61
N GLY A 71 11.33 1.41 -5.88
CA GLY A 71 12.74 1.14 -5.58
C GLY A 71 13.05 0.72 -4.14
N PHE A 72 12.05 0.61 -3.28
CA PHE A 72 12.19 -0.05 -1.99
C PHE A 72 11.91 -1.56 -2.12
N ASP A 73 12.61 -2.35 -1.30
CA ASP A 73 12.21 -3.71 -1.00
C ASP A 73 10.92 -3.72 -0.15
N PRO A 74 10.21 -4.85 -0.02
CA PRO A 74 8.93 -4.91 0.68
C PRO A 74 8.98 -4.42 2.13
N VAL A 75 10.06 -4.70 2.87
CA VAL A 75 10.21 -4.31 4.28
C VAL A 75 10.32 -2.79 4.39
N ASN A 76 11.20 -2.19 3.59
CA ASN A 76 11.38 -0.74 3.57
C ASN A 76 10.16 -0.01 3.01
N ALA A 77 9.45 -0.59 2.03
CA ALA A 77 8.19 -0.03 1.53
C ALA A 77 7.13 0.04 2.64
N ASN A 78 6.97 -1.02 3.44
CA ASN A 78 6.04 -1.03 4.57
C ASN A 78 6.42 0.01 5.62
N LEU A 79 7.71 0.14 5.95
CA LEU A 79 8.15 1.18 6.86
C LEU A 79 7.74 2.59 6.39
N ILE A 80 7.89 2.90 5.09
CA ILE A 80 7.47 4.20 4.54
C ILE A 80 5.94 4.34 4.56
N LYS A 81 5.17 3.27 4.27
CA LYS A 81 3.70 3.28 4.40
C LYS A 81 3.27 3.64 5.81
N ASP A 82 3.87 3.03 6.84
CA ASP A 82 3.58 3.31 8.24
C ASP A 82 3.87 4.79 8.60
N GLN A 83 4.95 5.36 8.05
CA GLN A 83 5.24 6.78 8.26
C GLN A 83 4.25 7.71 7.54
N ILE A 84 3.75 7.33 6.36
CA ILE A 84 2.70 8.05 5.65
C ILE A 84 1.39 8.03 6.47
N LEU A 85 0.99 6.88 7.00
CA LEU A 85 -0.18 6.75 7.87
C LEU A 85 -0.02 7.60 9.13
N TYR A 86 1.14 7.55 9.79
CA TYR A 86 1.43 8.39 10.94
C TYR A 86 1.27 9.89 10.63
N LEU A 87 1.82 10.36 9.51
CA LEU A 87 1.69 11.78 9.11
C LEU A 87 0.23 12.15 8.83
N LYS A 88 -0.54 11.26 8.22
CA LYS A 88 -1.98 11.43 8.01
C LYS A 88 -2.72 11.57 9.35
N GLU A 89 -2.42 10.74 10.34
CA GLU A 89 -2.99 10.81 11.69
C GLU A 89 -2.62 12.12 12.41
N GLN A 90 -1.44 12.69 12.11
CA GLN A 90 -1.04 14.01 12.61
C GLN A 90 -1.72 15.19 11.88
N GLY A 91 -2.61 14.92 10.92
CA GLY A 91 -3.39 15.91 10.19
C GLY A 91 -2.73 16.44 8.92
N THR A 92 -1.65 15.81 8.45
CA THR A 92 -1.04 16.16 7.16
C THR A 92 -1.92 15.67 6.00
N THR A 93 -2.23 16.54 5.06
CA THR A 93 -2.86 16.15 3.80
C THR A 93 -1.81 15.51 2.89
N ILE A 94 -2.10 14.31 2.37
CA ILE A 94 -1.15 13.56 1.56
C ILE A 94 -1.77 13.24 0.20
N VAL A 95 -1.06 13.59 -0.86
CA VAL A 95 -1.37 13.22 -2.25
C VAL A 95 -0.20 12.42 -2.79
N PHE A 96 -0.46 11.28 -3.38
CA PHE A 96 0.61 10.54 -4.05
C PHE A 96 0.12 9.88 -5.34
N SER A 97 1.02 9.79 -6.32
CA SER A 97 0.82 8.97 -7.52
C SER A 97 1.31 7.55 -7.26
N THR A 98 0.60 6.56 -7.78
CA THR A 98 1.08 5.18 -7.82
C THR A 98 0.30 4.36 -8.85
N HIS A 99 0.93 3.31 -9.35
CA HIS A 99 0.30 2.26 -10.15
C HIS A 99 0.00 0.98 -9.32
N ARG A 100 0.33 0.98 -8.03
CA ARG A 100 0.13 -0.15 -7.11
C ARG A 100 -1.21 -0.04 -6.40
N MET A 101 -2.21 -0.80 -6.86
CA MET A 101 -3.57 -0.75 -6.30
C MET A 101 -3.64 -1.15 -4.82
N GLU A 102 -2.78 -2.09 -4.37
CA GLU A 102 -2.66 -2.46 -2.95
C GLU A 102 -2.37 -1.24 -2.06
N SER A 103 -1.41 -0.40 -2.46
CA SER A 103 -1.08 0.82 -1.71
C SER A 103 -2.22 1.85 -1.72
N VAL A 104 -3.00 1.90 -2.81
CA VAL A 104 -4.20 2.74 -2.88
C VAL A 104 -5.25 2.27 -1.87
N GLU A 105 -5.51 0.97 -1.80
CA GLU A 105 -6.49 0.39 -0.88
C GLU A 105 -6.11 0.56 0.59
N GLU A 106 -4.81 0.47 0.90
CA GLU A 106 -4.30 0.56 2.26
C GLU A 106 -4.24 2.01 2.79
N LEU A 107 -3.89 2.97 1.93
CA LEU A 107 -3.50 4.30 2.40
C LEU A 107 -4.50 5.41 2.03
N CYS A 108 -5.22 5.26 0.90
CA CYS A 108 -6.05 6.33 0.36
C CYS A 108 -7.47 6.32 0.91
N ASP A 109 -7.99 7.50 1.24
CA ASP A 109 -9.42 7.70 1.48
C ASP A 109 -10.18 7.88 0.17
N SER A 110 -9.56 8.57 -0.79
CA SER A 110 -10.12 8.88 -2.10
C SER A 110 -9.07 8.74 -3.20
N ILE A 111 -9.51 8.46 -4.40
CA ILE A 111 -8.65 8.33 -5.58
C ILE A 111 -9.19 9.12 -6.76
N ALA A 112 -8.28 9.43 -7.68
CA ALA A 112 -8.60 9.83 -9.05
C ALA A 112 -7.80 8.94 -10.01
N LEU A 113 -8.49 8.20 -10.87
CA LEU A 113 -7.86 7.38 -11.91
C LEU A 113 -7.71 8.19 -13.18
N ILE A 114 -6.47 8.30 -13.66
CA ILE A 114 -6.11 9.05 -14.86
C ILE A 114 -5.62 8.07 -15.94
N HIS A 115 -6.17 8.18 -17.14
CA HIS A 115 -5.77 7.40 -18.31
C HIS A 115 -5.81 8.29 -19.56
N HIS A 116 -4.77 8.26 -20.38
CA HIS A 116 -4.62 9.12 -21.55
C HIS A 116 -4.94 10.60 -21.29
N SER A 117 -4.39 11.16 -20.21
CA SER A 117 -4.61 12.54 -19.76
C SER A 117 -6.07 12.90 -19.44
N GLN A 118 -6.93 11.90 -19.27
CA GLN A 118 -8.33 12.08 -18.89
C GLN A 118 -8.60 11.43 -17.53
N LYS A 119 -9.41 12.10 -16.71
CA LYS A 119 -9.91 11.54 -15.47
C LYS A 119 -11.02 10.54 -15.78
N ILE A 120 -10.77 9.26 -15.52
CA ILE A 120 -11.71 8.16 -15.79
C ILE A 120 -12.72 8.02 -14.65
N LEU A 121 -12.26 8.11 -13.40
CA LEU A 121 -13.10 8.06 -12.22
C LEU A 121 -12.44 8.81 -11.06
N GLU A 122 -13.25 9.24 -10.11
CA GLU A 122 -12.79 9.77 -8.83
C GLU A 122 -13.81 9.44 -7.74
N GLY A 123 -13.37 9.40 -6.50
CA GLY A 123 -14.24 9.23 -5.35
C GLY A 123 -13.57 8.49 -4.20
N LYS A 124 -14.35 8.20 -3.18
CA LYS A 124 -13.87 7.40 -2.05
C LYS A 124 -13.55 5.98 -2.50
N VAL A 125 -12.42 5.45 -2.03
CA VAL A 125 -11.99 4.07 -2.32
C VAL A 125 -13.09 3.07 -1.96
N SER A 126 -13.73 3.24 -0.81
CA SER A 126 -14.82 2.37 -0.34
C SER A 126 -16.02 2.33 -1.30
N ASP A 127 -16.38 3.47 -1.89
CA ASP A 127 -17.56 3.58 -2.76
C ASP A 127 -17.24 3.01 -4.15
N ILE A 128 -16.05 3.30 -4.66
CA ILE A 128 -15.55 2.73 -5.92
C ILE A 128 -15.47 1.21 -5.80
N LYS A 129 -14.90 0.68 -4.72
CA LYS A 129 -14.86 -0.78 -4.48
C LYS A 129 -16.26 -1.40 -4.47
N LYS A 130 -17.24 -0.76 -3.85
CA LYS A 130 -18.63 -1.25 -3.86
C LYS A 130 -19.25 -1.24 -5.26
N GLN A 131 -19.02 -0.16 -6.01
CA GLN A 131 -19.56 0.00 -7.36
C GLN A 131 -19.02 -1.04 -8.35
N TYR A 132 -17.72 -1.38 -8.24
CA TYR A 132 -17.03 -2.30 -9.16
C TYR A 132 -16.85 -3.71 -8.59
N LYS A 133 -17.45 -4.02 -7.45
CA LYS A 133 -17.38 -5.35 -6.85
C LYS A 133 -18.01 -6.39 -7.78
N THR A 134 -17.23 -7.34 -8.23
CA THR A 134 -17.69 -8.43 -9.12
C THR A 134 -18.36 -9.59 -8.37
N ASN A 135 -18.33 -9.58 -7.01
CA ASN A 135 -18.74 -10.71 -6.18
C ASN A 135 -18.05 -12.03 -6.58
N THR A 136 -16.83 -11.95 -7.05
CA THR A 136 -15.97 -13.10 -7.35
C THR A 136 -15.05 -13.35 -6.16
N TYR A 137 -15.07 -14.59 -5.67
CA TYR A 137 -14.27 -15.04 -4.54
C TYR A 137 -13.22 -16.03 -5.03
N GLN A 138 -11.97 -15.81 -4.65
CA GLN A 138 -10.93 -16.80 -4.83
C GLN A 138 -10.90 -17.71 -3.60
N ILE A 139 -11.02 -19.02 -3.82
CA ILE A 139 -11.12 -20.02 -2.76
C ILE A 139 -10.02 -21.03 -2.98
N GLY A 140 -9.26 -21.31 -1.92
CA GLY A 140 -8.32 -22.42 -1.86
C GLY A 140 -8.96 -23.58 -1.10
N ILE A 141 -8.99 -24.76 -1.70
CA ILE A 141 -9.63 -25.96 -1.13
C ILE A 141 -8.74 -27.18 -1.22
N PHE A 142 -8.93 -28.10 -0.30
CA PHE A 142 -8.24 -29.39 -0.23
C PHE A 142 -9.31 -30.52 -0.33
N PRO A 143 -9.90 -30.73 -1.52
CA PRO A 143 -11.00 -31.66 -1.64
C PRO A 143 -10.52 -33.12 -1.52
N THR A 144 -11.20 -33.92 -0.72
CA THR A 144 -10.95 -35.36 -0.65
C THR A 144 -11.30 -36.05 -1.98
N ASN A 145 -12.29 -35.51 -2.71
CA ASN A 145 -12.68 -35.95 -4.06
C ASN A 145 -12.99 -34.72 -4.90
N GLU A 146 -12.03 -34.32 -5.74
CA GLU A 146 -12.10 -33.11 -6.57
C GLU A 146 -13.31 -33.17 -7.54
N SER A 147 -13.48 -34.27 -8.24
CA SER A 147 -14.54 -34.39 -9.24
C SER A 147 -15.93 -34.25 -8.63
N LEU A 148 -16.15 -34.86 -7.48
CA LEU A 148 -17.43 -34.79 -6.77
C LEU A 148 -17.69 -33.35 -6.27
N PHE A 149 -16.68 -32.72 -5.64
CA PHE A 149 -16.78 -31.36 -5.14
C PHE A 149 -17.12 -30.36 -6.26
N LEU A 150 -16.35 -30.39 -7.36
CA LEU A 150 -16.58 -29.50 -8.49
C LEU A 150 -17.96 -29.72 -9.14
N SER A 151 -18.44 -30.97 -9.20
CA SER A 151 -19.77 -31.28 -9.72
C SER A 151 -20.91 -30.69 -8.85
N GLU A 152 -20.75 -30.72 -7.53
CA GLU A 152 -21.71 -30.12 -6.60
C GLU A 152 -21.64 -28.59 -6.66
N LEU A 153 -20.43 -28.01 -6.70
CA LEU A 153 -20.24 -26.56 -6.82
C LEU A 153 -20.87 -26.01 -8.11
N ALA A 154 -20.71 -26.70 -9.23
CA ALA A 154 -21.27 -26.32 -10.53
C ALA A 154 -22.79 -26.26 -10.57
N LYS A 155 -23.49 -26.97 -9.69
CA LYS A 155 -24.96 -26.92 -9.60
C LYS A 155 -25.47 -25.59 -9.04
N GLN A 156 -24.69 -24.93 -8.20
CA GLN A 156 -25.11 -23.75 -7.45
C GLN A 156 -24.39 -22.47 -7.86
N TYR A 157 -23.13 -22.58 -8.31
CA TYR A 157 -22.26 -21.44 -8.59
C TYR A 157 -21.59 -21.56 -9.95
N THR A 158 -21.31 -20.40 -10.55
CA THR A 158 -20.41 -20.32 -11.71
C THR A 158 -18.98 -20.21 -11.18
N TYR A 159 -18.08 -21.06 -11.63
CA TYR A 159 -16.68 -21.02 -11.22
C TYR A 159 -15.75 -21.12 -12.42
N GLU A 160 -14.54 -20.58 -12.24
CA GLU A 160 -13.42 -20.73 -13.15
C GLU A 160 -12.23 -21.32 -12.41
N PHE A 161 -11.49 -22.18 -13.11
CA PHE A 161 -10.26 -22.76 -12.58
C PHE A 161 -9.18 -21.66 -12.57
N SER A 162 -8.56 -21.41 -11.41
CA SER A 162 -7.54 -20.36 -11.28
C SER A 162 -6.13 -20.95 -11.31
N ASP A 163 -5.84 -21.93 -10.44
CA ASP A 163 -4.52 -22.53 -10.31
C ASP A 163 -4.58 -23.82 -9.48
N PHE A 164 -3.53 -24.63 -9.57
CA PHE A 164 -3.31 -25.78 -8.70
C PHE A 164 -1.92 -25.70 -8.07
N ASP A 165 -1.87 -25.49 -6.76
CA ASP A 165 -0.62 -25.52 -6.00
C ASP A 165 -0.22 -26.96 -5.72
N SER A 166 0.70 -27.49 -6.52
CA SER A 166 1.20 -28.87 -6.40
C SER A 166 1.99 -29.14 -5.10
N MET A 167 2.58 -28.09 -4.47
CA MET A 167 3.32 -28.26 -3.22
C MET A 167 2.37 -28.46 -2.04
N ASN A 168 1.26 -27.73 -2.04
CA ASN A 168 0.28 -27.79 -0.97
C ASN A 168 -0.92 -28.66 -1.29
N GLN A 169 -1.04 -29.20 -2.51
CA GLN A 169 -2.22 -29.91 -3.04
C GLN A 169 -3.50 -29.06 -2.92
N GLU A 170 -3.35 -27.76 -3.05
CA GLU A 170 -4.44 -26.77 -2.94
C GLU A 170 -5.00 -26.48 -4.34
N LEU A 171 -6.31 -26.70 -4.49
CA LEU A 171 -7.06 -26.32 -5.68
C LEU A 171 -7.58 -24.89 -5.52
N LYS A 172 -7.13 -23.96 -6.36
CA LYS A 172 -7.58 -22.57 -6.38
C LYS A 172 -8.62 -22.37 -7.45
N ILE A 173 -9.81 -21.96 -7.05
CA ILE A 173 -10.93 -21.68 -7.94
C ILE A 173 -11.46 -20.26 -7.71
N GLN A 174 -11.95 -19.63 -8.76
CA GLN A 174 -12.68 -18.37 -8.68
C GLN A 174 -14.17 -18.67 -8.81
N VAL A 175 -14.94 -18.33 -7.77
CA VAL A 175 -16.38 -18.56 -7.72
C VAL A 175 -17.11 -17.24 -7.82
N GLN A 176 -17.97 -17.09 -8.80
CA GLN A 176 -18.82 -15.92 -8.96
C GLN A 176 -20.16 -16.12 -8.25
N VAL A 177 -20.47 -15.22 -7.31
CA VAL A 177 -21.73 -15.23 -6.56
C VAL A 177 -22.60 -14.09 -7.07
N LYS A 178 -23.76 -14.42 -7.65
CA LYS A 178 -24.67 -13.43 -8.28
C LYS A 178 -25.35 -12.48 -7.27
N ASP A 179 -25.38 -12.81 -6.00
CA ASP A 179 -26.02 -12.01 -4.96
C ASP A 179 -25.17 -12.01 -3.68
N THR A 180 -25.05 -10.84 -3.02
CA THR A 180 -24.28 -10.68 -1.78
C THR A 180 -24.82 -11.52 -0.61
N LEU A 181 -26.10 -11.83 -0.59
CA LEU A 181 -26.72 -12.71 0.42
C LEU A 181 -26.21 -14.16 0.29
N LYS A 182 -25.83 -14.60 -0.90
CA LYS A 182 -25.34 -15.95 -1.16
C LYS A 182 -23.87 -16.18 -0.81
N SER A 183 -23.12 -15.13 -0.44
CA SER A 183 -21.73 -15.30 0.00
C SER A 183 -21.62 -16.05 1.33
N GLN A 184 -22.61 -15.91 2.22
CA GLN A 184 -22.69 -16.70 3.46
C GLN A 184 -23.06 -18.16 3.19
N GLU A 185 -23.91 -18.41 2.20
CA GLU A 185 -24.26 -19.75 1.74
C GLU A 185 -23.04 -20.47 1.14
N LEU A 186 -22.20 -19.74 0.39
CA LEU A 186 -20.96 -20.29 -0.16
C LEU A 186 -20.00 -20.76 0.95
N LEU A 187 -19.84 -19.98 2.03
CA LEU A 187 -19.02 -20.37 3.17
C LEU A 187 -19.60 -21.60 3.92
N SER A 188 -20.92 -21.79 3.87
CA SER A 188 -21.57 -22.97 4.47
C SER A 188 -21.51 -24.21 3.59
N PHE A 189 -21.27 -24.00 2.30
CA PHE A 189 -21.11 -25.06 1.31
C PHE A 189 -19.69 -25.65 1.33
N LEU A 190 -18.66 -24.82 1.62
CA LEU A 190 -17.24 -25.18 1.71
C LEU A 190 -16.93 -25.97 2.97
#